data_143f8d03c41ca937fe4772829e792db6
#
_entry.id   143f8d03c41ca937fe4772829e792db6
#
_cell.length_a   1.000
_cell.length_b   1.000
_cell.length_c   1.000
_cell.angle_alpha   90.00
_cell.angle_beta   90.00
_cell.angle_gamma   90.00
#
_symmetry.space_group_name_H-M   'P 1'
#
loop_
_entity.id
_entity.type
_entity.pdbx_description
1 polymer ?
#
loop_
_entity_poly.entity_id
_entity_poly.type
_entity_poly.pdbx_seq_one_letter_code
_entity_poly.pdbx_strand_id
1 'polypeptide(L)'
;MQITTRPFQDTDLGRCLEIERAAVRSNHYLNDVIDYYRTTKGEFTLALADSFPAGMGKLTVLYDGSAWLELLRVHPDFQRQGMGKAIYRRYLEQVAAFGCPSARMYTGVKNVASAALAEQFGLHRGPEFRGMSLPVQDDSFQPQPKPLHLLGGEEAAEYLLPLQEKTGGFLSINHTFYKLNRSTCFGFAAAGWVYGDGEGSVLVCGARFQPQKALYIAALAAPDKAKKENALSFARSLAAMTGAEKLTVHFPNQDQQEQEFYQAHGFTVDPSDDVVYER
;
A
#
# COMPACT_ATOMS: atom_id res chain seq x y z
N MET A 1 -14.78 1.94 32.32
CA MET A 1 -14.67 1.29 31.00
C MET A 1 -13.40 0.46 30.98
N GLN A 2 -13.55 -0.85 30.82
CA GLN A 2 -12.44 -1.78 30.61
C GLN A 2 -12.16 -1.90 29.11
N ILE A 3 -10.89 -1.82 28.71
CA ILE A 3 -10.50 -1.99 27.30
C ILE A 3 -9.79 -3.33 27.15
N THR A 4 -10.28 -4.17 26.23
CA THR A 4 -9.68 -5.45 25.87
C THR A 4 -9.50 -5.56 24.36
N THR A 5 -8.68 -6.50 23.90
CA THR A 5 -8.50 -6.80 22.47
C THR A 5 -8.67 -8.28 22.22
N ARG A 6 -9.22 -8.62 21.06
CA ARG A 6 -9.30 -10.00 20.56
C ARG A 6 -9.23 -10.06 19.02
N PRO A 7 -8.95 -11.21 18.45
CA PRO A 7 -9.12 -11.43 17.03
C PRO A 7 -10.56 -11.17 16.55
N PHE A 8 -10.70 -10.72 15.31
CA PHE A 8 -11.95 -10.58 14.60
C PHE A 8 -12.64 -11.93 14.44
N GLN A 9 -13.97 -11.93 14.47
CA GLN A 9 -14.86 -13.04 14.14
C GLN A 9 -15.85 -12.59 13.06
N ASP A 10 -16.37 -13.50 12.24
CA ASP A 10 -17.28 -13.13 11.15
C ASP A 10 -18.55 -12.41 11.61
N THR A 11 -19.01 -12.72 12.82
CA THR A 11 -20.14 -12.02 13.46
C THR A 11 -19.87 -10.55 13.75
N ASP A 12 -18.61 -10.11 13.73
CA ASP A 12 -18.22 -8.72 13.99
C ASP A 12 -18.29 -7.83 12.74
N LEU A 13 -18.42 -8.41 11.54
CA LEU A 13 -18.30 -7.66 10.28
C LEU A 13 -19.25 -6.47 10.22
N GLY A 14 -20.52 -6.66 10.59
CA GLY A 14 -21.51 -5.58 10.59
C GLY A 14 -21.05 -4.38 11.45
N ARG A 15 -20.54 -4.68 12.66
CA ARG A 15 -20.04 -3.64 13.57
C ARG A 15 -18.74 -2.99 13.06
N CYS A 16 -17.85 -3.75 12.43
CA CYS A 16 -16.63 -3.20 11.82
C CYS A 16 -16.97 -2.21 10.70
N LEU A 17 -17.95 -2.51 9.85
CA LEU A 17 -18.43 -1.61 8.81
C LEU A 17 -19.04 -0.31 9.39
N GLU A 18 -19.77 -0.39 10.52
CA GLU A 18 -20.25 0.79 11.23
C GLU A 18 -19.09 1.65 11.77
N ILE A 19 -18.07 1.02 12.40
CA ILE A 19 -16.87 1.70 12.89
C ILE A 19 -16.16 2.40 11.73
N GLU A 20 -15.98 1.72 10.58
CA GLU A 20 -15.34 2.34 9.41
C GLU A 20 -16.11 3.57 8.94
N ARG A 21 -17.43 3.45 8.73
CA ARG A 21 -18.27 4.57 8.27
C ARG A 21 -18.27 5.76 9.24
N ALA A 22 -18.23 5.49 10.55
CA ALA A 22 -18.18 6.52 11.55
C ALA A 22 -16.80 7.18 11.67
N ALA A 23 -15.71 6.40 11.50
CA ALA A 23 -14.34 6.87 11.71
C ALA A 23 -13.76 7.66 10.52
N VAL A 24 -14.21 7.39 9.28
CA VAL A 24 -13.70 8.05 8.07
C VAL A 24 -14.85 8.56 7.21
N ARG A 25 -14.64 9.73 6.57
CA ARG A 25 -15.67 10.36 5.73
C ARG A 25 -15.80 9.73 4.35
N SER A 26 -14.75 9.10 3.86
CA SER A 26 -14.65 8.51 2.52
C SER A 26 -13.70 7.31 2.54
N ASN A 27 -13.59 6.60 1.43
CA ASN A 27 -12.75 5.40 1.30
C ASN A 27 -13.16 4.27 2.27
N HIS A 28 -14.46 3.93 2.26
CA HIS A 28 -14.96 2.75 2.94
C HIS A 28 -14.68 1.53 2.06
N TYR A 29 -13.70 0.73 2.41
CA TYR A 29 -13.26 -0.40 1.59
C TYR A 29 -13.28 -1.74 2.31
N LEU A 30 -13.52 -1.77 3.63
CA LEU A 30 -13.43 -2.99 4.42
C LEU A 30 -14.31 -4.12 3.87
N ASN A 31 -15.54 -3.80 3.46
CA ASN A 31 -16.45 -4.81 2.89
C ASN A 31 -15.86 -5.49 1.65
N ASP A 32 -15.14 -4.75 0.84
CA ASP A 32 -14.60 -5.23 -0.43
C ASP A 32 -13.28 -6.00 -0.26
N VAL A 33 -12.59 -5.82 0.87
CA VAL A 33 -11.28 -6.45 1.14
C VAL A 33 -11.31 -7.45 2.29
N ILE A 34 -12.46 -7.69 2.91
CA ILE A 34 -12.53 -8.54 4.10
C ILE A 34 -12.03 -9.97 3.84
N ASP A 35 -12.34 -10.55 2.69
CA ASP A 35 -11.88 -11.89 2.32
C ASP A 35 -10.36 -11.94 2.11
N TYR A 36 -9.78 -10.88 1.56
CA TYR A 36 -8.34 -10.73 1.51
C TYR A 36 -7.73 -10.68 2.93
N TYR A 37 -8.33 -9.93 3.85
CA TYR A 37 -7.84 -9.84 5.24
C TYR A 37 -8.00 -11.16 6.02
N ARG A 38 -8.99 -11.98 5.70
CA ARG A 38 -9.19 -13.32 6.28
C ARG A 38 -8.12 -14.30 5.85
N THR A 39 -7.68 -14.20 4.59
CA THR A 39 -6.75 -15.16 3.97
C THR A 39 -5.28 -14.77 4.09
N THR A 40 -4.97 -13.48 4.31
CA THR A 40 -3.59 -13.01 4.46
C THR A 40 -3.03 -13.30 5.84
N LYS A 41 -1.76 -13.75 5.88
CA LYS A 41 -1.03 -13.99 7.14
C LYS A 41 -1.00 -12.74 8.01
N GLY A 42 -1.39 -12.87 9.28
CA GLY A 42 -1.46 -11.77 10.23
C GLY A 42 -2.71 -11.86 11.10
N GLU A 43 -3.10 -10.76 11.73
CA GLU A 43 -4.31 -10.72 12.57
C GLU A 43 -5.17 -9.50 12.27
N PHE A 44 -6.47 -9.71 12.14
CA PHE A 44 -7.45 -8.64 12.20
C PHE A 44 -7.96 -8.56 13.65
N THR A 45 -7.65 -7.45 14.32
CA THR A 45 -7.87 -7.22 15.76
C THR A 45 -9.06 -6.30 16.00
N LEU A 46 -9.87 -6.61 17.00
CA LEU A 46 -10.86 -5.69 17.58
C LEU A 46 -10.40 -5.17 18.94
N ALA A 47 -10.67 -3.89 19.21
CA ALA A 47 -10.63 -3.30 20.54
C ALA A 47 -12.05 -3.12 21.06
N LEU A 48 -12.30 -3.58 22.29
CA LEU A 48 -13.60 -3.60 22.93
C LEU A 48 -13.62 -2.66 24.15
N ALA A 49 -14.74 -1.93 24.28
CA ALA A 49 -15.10 -1.15 25.46
C ALA A 49 -16.18 -1.94 26.23
N ASP A 50 -15.87 -2.42 27.44
CA ASP A 50 -16.80 -3.24 28.24
C ASP A 50 -17.49 -4.34 27.41
N SER A 51 -16.68 -5.10 26.61
CA SER A 51 -17.11 -6.15 25.67
C SER A 51 -17.75 -5.68 24.36
N PHE A 52 -17.98 -4.38 24.16
CA PHE A 52 -18.55 -3.85 22.92
C PHE A 52 -17.46 -3.41 21.91
N PRO A 53 -17.47 -3.88 20.66
CA PRO A 53 -16.45 -3.52 19.68
C PRO A 53 -16.51 -2.01 19.33
N ALA A 54 -15.40 -1.32 19.62
CA ALA A 54 -15.28 0.13 19.48
C ALA A 54 -14.14 0.59 18.57
N GLY A 55 -13.22 -0.31 18.25
CA GLY A 55 -12.10 -0.04 17.34
C GLY A 55 -11.61 -1.32 16.67
N MET A 56 -10.85 -1.15 15.59
CA MET A 56 -10.29 -2.25 14.82
C MET A 56 -8.94 -1.88 14.22
N GLY A 57 -8.16 -2.91 13.86
CA GLY A 57 -6.91 -2.78 13.16
C GLY A 57 -6.44 -4.09 12.55
N LYS A 58 -5.69 -4.03 11.47
CA LYS A 58 -5.13 -5.20 10.77
C LYS A 58 -3.61 -5.16 10.79
N LEU A 59 -2.99 -6.25 11.17
CA LEU A 59 -1.59 -6.54 10.91
C LEU A 59 -1.52 -7.56 9.79
N THR A 60 -0.73 -7.27 8.74
CA THR A 60 -0.42 -8.20 7.65
C THR A 60 1.07 -8.46 7.62
N VAL A 61 1.47 -9.74 7.50
CA VAL A 61 2.88 -10.11 7.30
C VAL A 61 3.20 -9.99 5.81
N LEU A 62 4.18 -9.14 5.47
CA LEU A 62 4.59 -8.88 4.09
C LEU A 62 5.60 -9.92 3.57
N TYR A 63 5.98 -9.81 2.29
CA TYR A 63 6.91 -10.75 1.63
C TYR A 63 8.29 -10.84 2.29
N ASP A 64 8.76 -9.75 2.89
CA ASP A 64 10.02 -9.69 3.63
C ASP A 64 9.91 -10.15 5.11
N GLY A 65 8.74 -10.66 5.49
CA GLY A 65 8.45 -11.08 6.87
C GLY A 65 8.10 -9.95 7.81
N SER A 66 8.19 -8.68 7.40
CA SER A 66 7.83 -7.54 8.23
C SER A 66 6.32 -7.44 8.45
N ALA A 67 5.92 -6.77 9.53
CA ALA A 67 4.53 -6.47 9.83
C ALA A 67 4.10 -5.14 9.20
N TRP A 68 3.01 -5.16 8.45
CA TRP A 68 2.32 -3.98 7.96
C TRP A 68 1.10 -3.70 8.83
N LEU A 69 1.07 -2.52 9.47
CA LEU A 69 0.00 -2.10 10.37
C LEU A 69 -0.98 -1.20 9.60
N GLU A 70 -2.21 -1.66 9.47
CA GLU A 70 -3.21 -1.04 8.62
C GLU A 70 -4.60 -1.05 9.26
N LEU A 71 -5.55 -0.30 8.67
CA LEU A 71 -6.97 -0.29 9.07
C LEU A 71 -7.21 0.12 10.53
N LEU A 72 -6.31 0.89 11.16
CA LEU A 72 -6.60 1.39 12.50
C LEU A 72 -7.76 2.38 12.43
N ARG A 73 -8.91 1.96 12.99
CA ARG A 73 -10.13 2.75 13.08
C ARG A 73 -10.69 2.66 14.48
N VAL A 74 -11.14 3.79 15.01
CA VAL A 74 -11.83 3.88 16.29
C VAL A 74 -13.11 4.69 16.10
N HIS A 75 -14.23 4.13 16.53
CA HIS A 75 -15.52 4.84 16.49
C HIS A 75 -15.40 6.18 17.23
N PRO A 76 -15.94 7.30 16.71
CA PRO A 76 -15.78 8.64 17.29
C PRO A 76 -16.11 8.72 18.78
N ASP A 77 -17.18 8.06 19.24
CA ASP A 77 -17.61 8.06 20.65
C ASP A 77 -16.57 7.43 21.61
N PHE A 78 -15.64 6.64 21.08
CA PHE A 78 -14.61 5.93 21.86
C PHE A 78 -13.20 6.44 21.57
N GLN A 79 -13.05 7.49 20.75
CA GLN A 79 -11.75 8.10 20.49
C GLN A 79 -11.20 8.78 21.75
N ARG A 80 -9.87 8.91 21.81
CA ARG A 80 -9.12 9.51 22.94
C ARG A 80 -9.33 8.84 24.30
N GLN A 81 -9.94 7.65 24.32
CA GLN A 81 -10.16 6.85 25.51
C GLN A 81 -9.21 5.63 25.61
N GLY A 82 -8.17 5.56 24.75
CA GLY A 82 -7.15 4.52 24.81
C GLY A 82 -7.34 3.36 23.81
N MET A 83 -8.39 3.32 23.00
CA MET A 83 -8.66 2.25 22.02
C MET A 83 -7.51 2.08 21.03
N GLY A 84 -7.04 3.17 20.41
CA GLY A 84 -5.91 3.12 19.48
C GLY A 84 -4.62 2.59 20.14
N LYS A 85 -4.38 2.95 21.40
CA LYS A 85 -3.24 2.43 22.16
C LYS A 85 -3.38 0.93 22.44
N ALA A 86 -4.59 0.44 22.70
CA ALA A 86 -4.83 -0.99 22.90
C ALA A 86 -4.57 -1.78 21.60
N ILE A 87 -5.00 -1.27 20.46
CA ILE A 87 -4.71 -1.86 19.14
C ILE A 87 -3.20 -1.90 18.88
N TYR A 88 -2.48 -0.79 19.15
CA TYR A 88 -1.01 -0.77 18.96
C TYR A 88 -0.27 -1.75 19.88
N ARG A 89 -0.68 -1.90 21.14
CA ARG A 89 -0.11 -2.94 22.02
C ARG A 89 -0.33 -4.32 21.41
N ARG A 90 -1.54 -4.59 20.93
CA ARG A 90 -1.84 -5.86 20.26
C ARG A 90 -1.00 -6.07 19.00
N TYR A 91 -0.80 -5.03 18.19
CA TYR A 91 0.12 -5.10 17.05
C TYR A 91 1.54 -5.54 17.48
N LEU A 92 2.10 -4.93 18.53
CA LEU A 92 3.44 -5.29 18.98
C LEU A 92 3.53 -6.70 19.55
N GLU A 93 2.49 -7.17 20.23
CA GLU A 93 2.36 -8.57 20.64
C GLU A 93 2.39 -9.51 19.43
N GLN A 94 1.64 -9.16 18.39
CA GLN A 94 1.59 -9.94 17.15
C GLN A 94 2.90 -9.87 16.35
N VAL A 95 3.57 -8.71 16.29
CA VAL A 95 4.92 -8.59 15.71
C VAL A 95 5.86 -9.60 16.34
N ALA A 96 5.87 -9.70 17.68
CA ALA A 96 6.68 -10.68 18.39
C ALA A 96 6.22 -12.13 18.14
N ALA A 97 4.92 -12.39 18.19
CA ALA A 97 4.35 -13.72 17.99
C ALA A 97 4.59 -14.29 16.59
N PHE A 98 4.53 -13.46 15.55
CA PHE A 98 4.84 -13.85 14.17
C PHE A 98 6.34 -13.84 13.85
N GLY A 99 7.19 -13.35 14.76
CA GLY A 99 8.64 -13.22 14.54
C GLY A 99 8.98 -12.19 13.46
N CYS A 100 8.17 -11.13 13.32
CA CYS A 100 8.43 -10.12 12.31
C CYS A 100 9.68 -9.29 12.68
N PRO A 101 10.63 -9.10 11.74
CA PRO A 101 11.88 -8.36 12.01
C PRO A 101 11.66 -6.86 12.18
N SER A 102 10.57 -6.32 11.64
CA SER A 102 10.20 -4.91 11.74
C SER A 102 8.68 -4.74 11.63
N ALA A 103 8.21 -3.56 12.04
CA ALA A 103 6.81 -3.16 11.86
C ALA A 103 6.75 -1.80 11.14
N ARG A 104 5.85 -1.68 10.18
CA ARG A 104 5.67 -0.47 9.38
C ARG A 104 4.22 -0.09 9.23
N MET A 105 3.99 1.20 9.05
CA MET A 105 2.70 1.76 8.66
C MET A 105 2.91 3.01 7.84
N TYR A 106 1.87 3.50 7.20
CA TYR A 106 1.88 4.82 6.60
C TYR A 106 0.74 5.69 7.12
N THR A 107 0.91 7.00 6.95
CA THR A 107 -0.18 7.95 7.13
C THR A 107 0.07 9.18 6.26
N GLY A 108 -0.97 9.96 5.97
CA GLY A 108 -0.78 11.25 5.31
C GLY A 108 0.06 12.19 6.18
N VAL A 109 0.96 12.96 5.59
CA VAL A 109 1.89 13.87 6.31
C VAL A 109 1.19 14.87 7.25
N LYS A 110 -0.09 15.18 7.00
CA LYS A 110 -0.91 16.09 7.83
C LYS A 110 -1.65 15.38 8.96
N ASN A 111 -1.60 14.06 9.05
CA ASN A 111 -2.32 13.28 10.06
C ASN A 111 -1.51 13.17 11.37
N VAL A 112 -1.45 14.27 12.10
CA VAL A 112 -0.70 14.39 13.36
C VAL A 112 -1.10 13.35 14.41
N ALA A 113 -2.39 13.01 14.48
CA ALA A 113 -2.88 12.04 15.46
C ALA A 113 -2.34 10.62 15.21
N SER A 114 -2.32 10.18 13.96
CA SER A 114 -1.77 8.88 13.57
C SER A 114 -0.25 8.85 13.77
N ALA A 115 0.45 9.92 13.36
CA ALA A 115 1.89 10.08 13.55
C ALA A 115 2.29 9.98 15.03
N ALA A 116 1.67 10.79 15.89
CA ALA A 116 1.96 10.80 17.32
C ALA A 116 1.67 9.44 18.00
N LEU A 117 0.63 8.74 17.54
CA LEU A 117 0.34 7.40 18.05
C LEU A 117 1.42 6.38 17.63
N ALA A 118 1.86 6.40 16.37
CA ALA A 118 2.94 5.54 15.88
C ALA A 118 4.25 5.79 16.64
N GLU A 119 4.64 7.05 16.81
CA GLU A 119 5.84 7.46 17.54
C GLU A 119 5.79 7.05 19.00
N GLN A 120 4.63 7.15 19.67
CA GLN A 120 4.45 6.68 21.06
C GLN A 120 4.75 5.18 21.21
N PHE A 121 4.57 4.38 20.16
CA PHE A 121 4.86 2.95 20.14
C PHE A 121 6.21 2.60 19.50
N GLY A 122 7.08 3.61 19.33
CA GLY A 122 8.47 3.44 18.91
C GLY A 122 8.65 3.25 17.40
N LEU A 123 7.66 3.64 16.58
CA LEU A 123 7.88 3.77 15.15
C LEU A 123 8.49 5.15 14.89
N HIS A 124 9.46 5.19 13.99
CA HIS A 124 10.17 6.42 13.61
C HIS A 124 9.73 6.88 12.23
N ARG A 125 9.65 8.21 12.08
CA ARG A 125 9.32 8.84 10.80
C ARG A 125 10.41 8.50 9.77
N GLY A 126 9.99 7.98 8.64
CA GLY A 126 10.82 7.63 7.49
C GLY A 126 10.56 8.53 6.28
N PRO A 127 10.78 8.03 5.06
CA PRO A 127 10.64 8.80 3.83
C PRO A 127 9.18 9.20 3.57
N GLU A 128 9.05 10.29 2.81
CA GLU A 128 7.78 10.82 2.34
C GLU A 128 7.61 10.54 0.85
N PHE A 129 6.39 10.24 0.46
CA PHE A 129 6.03 9.87 -0.90
C PHE A 129 4.90 10.74 -1.43
N ARG A 130 5.05 11.19 -2.67
CA ARG A 130 4.00 11.83 -3.43
C ARG A 130 3.17 10.80 -4.15
N GLY A 131 1.86 10.87 -3.97
CA GLY A 131 0.90 10.13 -4.77
C GLY A 131 0.47 10.93 -5.99
N MET A 132 0.32 10.24 -7.11
CA MET A 132 -0.32 10.80 -8.31
C MET A 132 -1.23 9.75 -8.94
N SER A 133 -2.31 10.21 -9.56
CA SER A 133 -3.28 9.32 -10.20
C SER A 133 -3.73 9.81 -11.57
N LEU A 134 -4.05 8.85 -12.43
CA LEU A 134 -4.57 9.05 -13.76
C LEU A 134 -5.85 8.22 -13.91
N PRO A 135 -7.03 8.82 -14.16
CA PRO A 135 -8.22 8.08 -14.56
C PRO A 135 -7.96 7.28 -15.83
N VAL A 136 -8.35 6.00 -15.84
CA VAL A 136 -8.30 5.17 -17.05
C VAL A 136 -9.52 5.50 -17.89
N GLN A 137 -9.28 6.06 -19.07
CA GLN A 137 -10.32 6.28 -20.08
C GLN A 137 -10.26 5.15 -21.10
N ASP A 138 -11.39 4.84 -21.71
CA ASP A 138 -11.46 3.87 -22.81
C ASP A 138 -10.82 4.51 -24.07
N ASP A 139 -9.51 4.53 -24.09
CA ASP A 139 -8.72 5.20 -25.13
C ASP A 139 -8.37 4.19 -26.23
N SER A 140 -9.37 3.86 -27.04
CA SER A 140 -9.24 2.97 -28.21
C SER A 140 -8.24 3.45 -29.28
N PHE A 141 -7.59 4.60 -29.08
CA PHE A 141 -6.72 5.26 -30.06
C PHE A 141 -5.23 5.36 -29.70
N GLN A 142 -4.78 4.79 -28.60
CA GLN A 142 -3.35 4.82 -28.27
C GLN A 142 -2.57 3.82 -29.15
N PRO A 143 -1.38 4.18 -29.66
CA PRO A 143 -0.50 3.20 -30.31
C PRO A 143 -0.27 2.03 -29.37
N GLN A 144 -0.43 0.80 -29.91
CA GLN A 144 -0.18 -0.41 -29.11
C GLN A 144 1.26 -0.37 -28.59
N PRO A 145 1.48 -0.46 -27.28
CA PRO A 145 2.83 -0.47 -26.72
C PRO A 145 3.58 -1.71 -27.19
N LYS A 146 4.91 -1.60 -27.31
CA LYS A 146 5.73 -2.79 -27.45
C LYS A 146 5.51 -3.66 -26.21
N PRO A 147 5.33 -4.98 -26.36
CA PRO A 147 5.03 -5.84 -25.24
C PRO A 147 6.21 -5.91 -24.26
N LEU A 148 5.88 -5.85 -22.98
CA LEU A 148 6.77 -6.28 -21.89
C LEU A 148 6.36 -7.70 -21.47
N HIS A 149 7.31 -8.49 -21.00
CA HIS A 149 7.06 -9.84 -20.52
C HIS A 149 7.21 -9.92 -19.01
N LEU A 150 6.57 -10.89 -18.38
CA LEU A 150 6.71 -11.15 -16.95
C LEU A 150 8.13 -11.59 -16.62
N LEU A 151 8.72 -10.98 -15.59
CA LEU A 151 10.04 -11.34 -15.09
C LEU A 151 9.95 -12.37 -13.96
N GLY A 152 10.90 -13.31 -13.94
CA GLY A 152 11.10 -14.20 -12.81
C GLY A 152 11.73 -13.49 -11.60
N GLY A 153 11.74 -14.13 -10.43
CA GLY A 153 12.21 -13.52 -9.19
C GLY A 153 13.66 -13.03 -9.23
N GLU A 154 14.56 -13.81 -9.84
CA GLU A 154 15.97 -13.42 -9.98
C GLU A 154 16.12 -12.20 -10.88
N GLU A 155 15.52 -12.25 -12.05
CA GLU A 155 15.54 -11.17 -13.03
C GLU A 155 14.87 -9.90 -12.47
N ALA A 156 13.74 -10.03 -11.78
CA ALA A 156 13.10 -8.92 -11.07
C ALA A 156 14.06 -8.28 -10.04
N ALA A 157 14.83 -9.09 -9.31
CA ALA A 157 15.79 -8.58 -8.34
C ALA A 157 16.96 -7.85 -9.01
N GLU A 158 17.46 -8.34 -10.15
CA GLU A 158 18.51 -7.69 -10.91
C GLU A 158 18.11 -6.29 -11.40
N TYR A 159 16.86 -6.13 -11.87
CA TYR A 159 16.36 -4.84 -12.34
C TYR A 159 15.93 -3.89 -11.21
N LEU A 160 15.34 -4.41 -10.13
CA LEU A 160 14.72 -3.58 -9.11
C LEU A 160 15.68 -3.13 -8.01
N LEU A 161 16.60 -4.00 -7.54
CA LEU A 161 17.50 -3.65 -6.44
C LEU A 161 18.37 -2.41 -6.72
N PRO A 162 18.85 -2.15 -7.96
CA PRO A 162 19.57 -0.91 -8.28
C PRO A 162 18.72 0.36 -8.13
N LEU A 163 17.39 0.25 -8.07
CA LEU A 163 16.47 1.39 -7.94
C LEU A 163 16.27 1.86 -6.49
N GLN A 164 17.02 1.32 -5.52
CA GLN A 164 16.79 1.56 -4.10
C GLN A 164 16.79 3.05 -3.73
N GLU A 165 17.74 3.83 -4.21
CA GLU A 165 17.77 5.28 -3.95
C GLU A 165 16.62 6.00 -4.64
N LYS A 166 16.35 5.66 -5.89
CA LYS A 166 15.28 6.25 -6.68
C LYS A 166 13.90 6.02 -6.10
N THR A 167 13.67 4.87 -5.48
CA THR A 167 12.38 4.50 -4.86
C THR A 167 12.30 4.89 -3.38
N GLY A 168 13.30 5.56 -2.83
CA GLY A 168 13.38 5.82 -1.38
C GLY A 168 13.41 4.55 -0.53
N GLY A 169 13.85 3.43 -1.13
CA GLY A 169 13.92 2.11 -0.49
C GLY A 169 12.60 1.35 -0.42
N PHE A 170 11.52 1.83 -1.06
CA PHE A 170 10.20 1.21 -0.99
C PHE A 170 9.51 1.10 -2.34
N LEU A 171 8.67 0.09 -2.49
CA LEU A 171 7.71 -0.08 -3.57
C LEU A 171 6.30 -0.03 -2.99
N SER A 172 5.42 0.83 -3.53
CA SER A 172 4.07 1.02 -2.99
C SER A 172 3.00 0.39 -3.89
N ILE A 173 2.20 -0.51 -3.32
CA ILE A 173 0.99 -1.07 -3.94
C ILE A 173 -0.18 -0.92 -2.95
N ASN A 174 -1.28 -0.30 -3.36
CA ASN A 174 -2.44 -0.01 -2.49
C ASN A 174 -2.02 0.68 -1.17
N HIS A 175 -1.18 1.72 -1.25
CA HIS A 175 -0.60 2.40 -0.09
C HIS A 175 0.07 1.46 0.93
N THR A 176 0.48 0.27 0.50
CA THR A 176 1.33 -0.64 1.27
C THR A 176 2.76 -0.48 0.80
N PHE A 177 3.62 0.02 1.66
CA PHE A 177 5.02 0.30 1.34
C PHE A 177 5.89 -0.90 1.69
N TYR A 178 6.22 -1.67 0.66
CA TYR A 178 7.08 -2.84 0.74
C TYR A 178 8.54 -2.39 0.67
N LYS A 179 9.37 -2.81 1.63
CA LYS A 179 10.81 -2.52 1.56
C LYS A 179 11.40 -3.18 0.32
N LEU A 180 12.13 -2.40 -0.48
CA LEU A 180 12.79 -2.94 -1.67
C LEU A 180 13.96 -3.81 -1.23
N ASN A 181 13.79 -5.11 -1.34
CA ASN A 181 14.77 -6.14 -1.08
C ASN A 181 14.46 -7.39 -1.92
N ARG A 182 15.34 -8.38 -1.87
CA ARG A 182 15.21 -9.59 -2.67
C ARG A 182 13.88 -10.31 -2.46
N SER A 183 13.44 -10.47 -1.20
CA SER A 183 12.17 -11.13 -0.87
C SER A 183 10.95 -10.42 -1.48
N THR A 184 10.95 -9.10 -1.46
CA THR A 184 9.90 -8.29 -2.11
C THR A 184 9.92 -8.44 -3.63
N CYS A 185 11.11 -8.44 -4.26
CA CYS A 185 11.23 -8.67 -5.71
C CYS A 185 10.66 -10.03 -6.10
N PHE A 186 11.00 -11.09 -5.36
CA PHE A 186 10.46 -12.44 -5.59
C PHE A 186 8.95 -12.51 -5.36
N GLY A 187 8.45 -11.88 -4.29
CA GLY A 187 7.02 -11.83 -4.02
C GLY A 187 6.23 -11.10 -5.11
N PHE A 188 6.76 -10.00 -5.61
CA PHE A 188 6.13 -9.23 -6.70
C PHE A 188 6.18 -9.97 -8.03
N ALA A 189 7.28 -10.65 -8.34
CA ALA A 189 7.37 -11.51 -9.52
C ALA A 189 6.39 -12.68 -9.45
N ALA A 190 6.30 -13.35 -8.30
CA ALA A 190 5.34 -14.43 -8.08
C ALA A 190 3.87 -13.97 -8.16
N ALA A 191 3.60 -12.70 -7.80
CA ALA A 191 2.29 -12.07 -7.96
C ALA A 191 1.99 -11.65 -9.41
N GLY A 192 2.94 -11.77 -10.34
CA GLY A 192 2.78 -11.37 -11.75
C GLY A 192 2.75 -9.85 -11.94
N TRP A 193 3.46 -9.09 -11.11
CA TRP A 193 3.46 -7.63 -11.14
C TRP A 193 4.71 -7.00 -11.76
N VAL A 194 5.74 -7.80 -12.06
CA VAL A 194 7.02 -7.30 -12.60
C VAL A 194 7.16 -7.65 -14.07
N TYR A 195 7.35 -6.64 -14.88
CA TYR A 195 7.46 -6.74 -16.33
C TYR A 195 8.75 -6.10 -16.82
N GLY A 196 9.34 -6.62 -17.91
CA GLY A 196 10.53 -6.07 -18.54
C GLY A 196 10.58 -6.31 -20.03
N ASP A 197 11.53 -5.64 -20.73
CA ASP A 197 11.77 -5.80 -22.17
C ASP A 197 13.03 -6.61 -22.49
N GLY A 198 13.79 -7.02 -21.46
CA GLY A 198 15.11 -7.66 -21.64
C GLY A 198 16.24 -6.69 -22.09
N GLU A 199 15.92 -5.40 -22.21
CA GLU A 199 16.82 -4.36 -22.73
C GLU A 199 16.99 -3.19 -21.76
N GLY A 200 16.71 -3.39 -20.47
CA GLY A 200 16.90 -2.42 -19.40
C GLY A 200 15.66 -1.70 -18.91
N SER A 201 14.47 -1.97 -19.47
CA SER A 201 13.21 -1.45 -18.95
C SER A 201 12.63 -2.40 -17.90
N VAL A 202 12.11 -1.83 -16.82
CA VAL A 202 11.33 -2.54 -15.81
C VAL A 202 10.11 -1.74 -15.39
N LEU A 203 8.98 -2.44 -15.27
CA LEU A 203 7.72 -1.91 -14.76
C LEU A 203 7.24 -2.83 -13.64
N VAL A 204 6.92 -2.27 -12.48
CA VAL A 204 6.13 -2.95 -11.45
C VAL A 204 4.74 -2.36 -11.46
N CYS A 205 3.76 -3.15 -11.87
CA CYS A 205 2.37 -2.72 -11.98
C CYS A 205 1.42 -3.82 -11.51
N GLY A 206 0.58 -3.50 -10.53
CA GLY A 206 -0.37 -4.47 -9.98
C GLY A 206 -1.26 -3.88 -8.90
N ALA A 207 -2.02 -4.76 -8.24
CA ALA A 207 -2.87 -4.39 -7.11
C ALA A 207 -2.87 -5.52 -6.07
N ARG A 208 -2.73 -5.16 -4.81
CA ARG A 208 -2.83 -6.06 -3.65
C ARG A 208 -4.26 -6.56 -3.46
N PHE A 209 -5.22 -5.69 -3.72
CA PHE A 209 -6.66 -5.94 -3.70
C PHE A 209 -7.37 -4.91 -4.58
N GLN A 210 -8.60 -5.20 -5.00
CA GLN A 210 -9.46 -4.32 -5.82
C GLN A 210 -8.80 -3.81 -7.11
N PRO A 211 -8.27 -4.68 -7.99
CA PRO A 211 -7.60 -4.24 -9.22
C PRO A 211 -8.53 -3.42 -10.14
N GLN A 212 -9.85 -3.58 -10.05
CA GLN A 212 -10.83 -2.78 -10.80
C GLN A 212 -10.93 -1.34 -10.29
N LYS A 213 -10.56 -1.08 -9.03
CA LYS A 213 -10.55 0.30 -8.50
C LYS A 213 -9.28 1.05 -8.90
N ALA A 214 -8.12 0.38 -8.81
CA ALA A 214 -6.85 0.97 -9.21
C ALA A 214 -5.80 -0.10 -9.47
N LEU A 215 -4.94 0.13 -10.48
CA LEU A 215 -3.62 -0.47 -10.55
C LEU A 215 -2.57 0.52 -10.09
N TYR A 216 -1.51 0.01 -9.49
CA TYR A 216 -0.43 0.79 -8.91
C TYR A 216 0.87 0.54 -9.66
N ILE A 217 1.49 1.61 -10.14
CA ILE A 217 2.86 1.59 -10.66
C ILE A 217 3.78 1.79 -9.45
N ALA A 218 4.39 0.71 -8.97
CA ALA A 218 5.31 0.77 -7.83
C ALA A 218 6.75 1.11 -8.23
N ALA A 219 7.13 0.82 -9.47
CA ALA A 219 8.38 1.25 -10.09
C ALA A 219 8.21 1.30 -11.62
N LEU A 220 8.87 2.26 -12.24
CA LEU A 220 9.02 2.37 -13.67
C LEU A 220 10.40 2.94 -13.96
N ALA A 221 11.27 2.14 -14.57
CA ALA A 221 12.61 2.56 -14.99
C ALA A 221 12.90 2.05 -16.38
N ALA A 222 13.65 2.83 -17.14
CA ALA A 222 14.08 2.49 -18.49
C ALA A 222 15.38 3.26 -18.84
N PRO A 223 16.19 2.76 -19.79
CA PRO A 223 17.46 3.39 -20.17
C PRO A 223 17.27 4.74 -20.88
N ASP A 224 16.13 4.97 -21.50
CA ASP A 224 15.81 6.21 -22.21
C ASP A 224 14.33 6.59 -22.09
N LYS A 225 14.01 7.82 -22.52
CA LYS A 225 12.67 8.39 -22.45
C LYS A 225 11.63 7.59 -23.26
N ALA A 226 12.00 7.17 -24.47
CA ALA A 226 11.06 6.47 -25.37
C ALA A 226 10.66 5.10 -24.78
N LYS A 227 11.61 4.37 -24.20
CA LYS A 227 11.33 3.12 -23.49
C LYS A 227 10.52 3.34 -22.21
N LYS A 228 10.78 4.45 -21.49
CA LYS A 228 9.98 4.80 -20.30
C LYS A 228 8.53 5.11 -20.67
N GLU A 229 8.29 5.85 -21.76
CA GLU A 229 6.97 6.13 -22.30
C GLU A 229 6.25 4.87 -22.78
N ASN A 230 6.98 3.93 -23.42
CA ASN A 230 6.43 2.63 -23.81
C ASN A 230 5.99 1.81 -22.58
N ALA A 231 6.79 1.76 -21.53
CA ALA A 231 6.44 1.05 -20.29
C ALA A 231 5.21 1.67 -19.60
N LEU A 232 5.07 3.00 -19.62
CA LEU A 232 3.88 3.68 -19.13
C LEU A 232 2.64 3.36 -19.99
N SER A 233 2.79 3.33 -21.31
CA SER A 233 1.71 2.94 -22.23
C SER A 233 1.29 1.48 -21.99
N PHE A 234 2.24 0.59 -21.71
CA PHE A 234 1.95 -0.78 -21.33
C PHE A 234 1.16 -0.86 -20.01
N ALA A 235 1.53 -0.06 -18.98
CA ALA A 235 0.78 0.02 -17.74
C ALA A 235 -0.67 0.51 -17.95
N ARG A 236 -0.90 1.47 -18.87
CA ARG A 236 -2.24 1.92 -19.26
C ARG A 236 -3.05 0.79 -19.91
N SER A 237 -2.41 0.03 -20.81
CA SER A 237 -3.06 -1.13 -21.45
C SER A 237 -3.43 -2.20 -20.42
N LEU A 238 -2.55 -2.48 -19.45
CA LEU A 238 -2.86 -3.39 -18.34
C LEU A 238 -4.07 -2.89 -17.52
N ALA A 239 -4.12 -1.61 -17.22
CA ALA A 239 -5.22 -1.02 -16.48
C ALA A 239 -6.54 -1.12 -17.24
N ALA A 240 -6.55 -0.82 -18.53
CA ALA A 240 -7.73 -0.97 -19.39
C ALA A 240 -8.18 -2.44 -19.47
N MET A 241 -7.26 -3.37 -19.71
CA MET A 241 -7.56 -4.82 -19.74
C MET A 241 -8.11 -5.36 -18.42
N THR A 242 -7.66 -4.81 -17.29
CA THR A 242 -8.14 -5.18 -15.94
C THR A 242 -9.48 -4.53 -15.60
N GLY A 243 -9.91 -3.53 -16.37
CA GLY A 243 -11.07 -2.71 -16.06
C GLY A 243 -10.84 -1.77 -14.87
N ALA A 244 -9.59 -1.36 -14.64
CA ALA A 244 -9.26 -0.46 -13.55
C ALA A 244 -9.78 0.95 -13.80
N GLU A 245 -10.37 1.58 -12.78
CA GLU A 245 -10.87 2.96 -12.87
C GLU A 245 -9.72 3.98 -12.99
N LYS A 246 -8.53 3.65 -12.43
CA LYS A 246 -7.36 4.54 -12.45
C LYS A 246 -6.04 3.80 -12.34
N LEU A 247 -4.96 4.45 -12.81
CA LEU A 247 -3.58 4.17 -12.45
C LEU A 247 -3.13 5.09 -11.32
N THR A 248 -2.37 4.58 -10.39
CA THR A 248 -1.78 5.35 -9.28
C THR A 248 -0.28 5.08 -9.21
N VAL A 249 0.51 6.08 -8.84
CA VAL A 249 1.94 5.95 -8.60
C VAL A 249 2.32 6.65 -7.30
N HIS A 250 3.30 6.09 -6.58
CA HIS A 250 3.96 6.75 -5.45
C HIS A 250 5.47 6.76 -5.69
N PHE A 251 6.10 7.91 -5.46
CA PHE A 251 7.54 8.10 -5.55
C PHE A 251 8.00 9.09 -4.47
N PRO A 252 9.30 9.14 -4.11
CA PRO A 252 9.81 10.10 -3.12
C PRO A 252 9.39 11.52 -3.46
N ASN A 253 8.81 12.25 -2.51
CA ASN A 253 8.15 13.53 -2.78
C ASN A 253 9.10 14.65 -3.25
N GLN A 254 10.42 14.47 -3.07
CA GLN A 254 11.46 15.35 -3.58
C GLN A 254 11.87 15.06 -5.04
N ASP A 255 11.42 13.96 -5.65
CA ASP A 255 11.76 13.62 -7.04
C ASP A 255 10.92 14.43 -8.03
N GLN A 256 11.41 15.63 -8.36
CA GLN A 256 10.76 16.52 -9.30
C GLN A 256 10.72 15.96 -10.72
N GLN A 257 11.74 15.18 -11.14
CA GLN A 257 11.78 14.60 -12.47
C GLN A 257 10.68 13.56 -12.68
N GLU A 258 10.42 12.72 -11.67
CA GLU A 258 9.28 11.79 -11.71
C GLU A 258 7.95 12.55 -11.72
N GLN A 259 7.81 13.59 -10.91
CA GLN A 259 6.60 14.41 -10.91
C GLN A 259 6.34 15.02 -12.28
N GLU A 260 7.33 15.68 -12.88
CA GLU A 260 7.22 16.30 -14.22
C GLU A 260 6.89 15.26 -15.30
N PHE A 261 7.53 14.08 -15.23
CA PHE A 261 7.24 12.99 -16.16
C PHE A 261 5.77 12.56 -16.08
N TYR A 262 5.26 12.28 -14.89
CA TYR A 262 3.87 11.83 -14.74
C TYR A 262 2.87 12.95 -15.05
N GLN A 263 3.15 14.20 -14.68
CA GLN A 263 2.30 15.35 -15.05
C GLN A 263 2.20 15.53 -16.57
N ALA A 264 3.32 15.41 -17.28
CA ALA A 264 3.35 15.48 -18.75
C ALA A 264 2.49 14.37 -19.42
N HIS A 265 2.23 13.30 -18.68
CA HIS A 265 1.39 12.17 -19.13
C HIS A 265 0.00 12.17 -18.49
N GLY A 266 -0.46 13.31 -17.97
CA GLY A 266 -1.85 13.53 -17.51
C GLY A 266 -2.15 13.07 -16.09
N PHE A 267 -1.16 12.61 -15.31
CA PHE A 267 -1.37 12.31 -13.91
C PHE A 267 -1.57 13.60 -13.09
N THR A 268 -2.45 13.53 -12.11
CA THR A 268 -2.72 14.62 -11.16
C THR A 268 -2.17 14.27 -9.78
N VAL A 269 -1.63 15.27 -9.09
CA VAL A 269 -1.07 15.08 -7.74
C VAL A 269 -2.21 14.85 -6.74
N ASP A 270 -2.04 13.87 -5.86
CA ASP A 270 -2.98 13.59 -4.79
C ASP A 270 -2.99 14.71 -3.72
N PRO A 271 -4.08 14.89 -2.96
CA PRO A 271 -4.24 16.02 -2.04
C PRO A 271 -3.23 16.09 -0.89
N SER A 272 -2.54 14.99 -0.59
CA SER A 272 -1.58 14.88 0.51
C SER A 272 -0.52 13.85 0.18
N ASP A 273 0.73 14.18 0.51
CA ASP A 273 1.81 13.21 0.51
C ASP A 273 1.63 12.21 1.67
N ASP A 274 2.17 11.01 1.49
CA ASP A 274 2.23 9.94 2.49
C ASP A 274 3.59 9.89 3.16
N VAL A 275 3.63 9.47 4.41
CA VAL A 275 4.87 9.24 5.17
C VAL A 275 4.87 7.83 5.75
N VAL A 276 5.97 7.12 5.58
CA VAL A 276 6.18 5.79 6.16
C VAL A 276 6.77 5.93 7.55
N TYR A 277 6.28 5.13 8.49
CA TYR A 277 6.82 4.96 9.83
C TYR A 277 7.30 3.52 9.99
N GLU A 278 8.50 3.32 10.55
CA GLU A 278 9.11 1.99 10.73
C GLU A 278 9.74 1.85 12.12
N ARG A 279 9.65 0.64 12.66
CA ARG A 279 10.33 0.20 13.90
C ARG A 279 11.08 -1.10 13.65
#